data_135232fdf4e1bfd3818850f75afc866a
#
_entry.id   135232fdf4e1bfd3818850f75afc866a
#
_cell.length_a   1.000
_cell.length_b   1.000
_cell.length_c   1.000
_cell.angle_alpha   90.00
_cell.angle_beta   90.00
_cell.angle_gamma   90.00
#
_symmetry.space_group_name_H-M   'P 1'
#
loop_
_entity.id
_entity.type
_entity.pdbx_description
1 polymer ?
#
loop_
_entity_poly.entity_id
_entity_poly.type
_entity_poly.pdbx_seq_one_letter_code
_entity_poly.pdbx_strand_id
1 'polypeptide(L)'
;MLLGGALTLLLWYLAPWAVPHRLFGGEGVLLNPFGHHLPQGSLPQGYRDGWLGLVFYLSLAWLLLSLALPWRMGPKGAYLAGVLGLGLFLLTYVLFQSSVAQVNVGAERPLLRRYSLGLGSYATLAYSLYLLLLGRVFSPGGLAFLVRRRGVVVPLFSLLLASLLGGVIVAILKESPGEAASLREGFMLKLDLITYTYQLLFSPLVNPSGFLQSLLLATPLIFTGLAVALGFRGGLFNIGAPGQLIMGAIAAMLVGVYLPGPRWLVLPLAILAAAMAGGLWGALVGWLKARFGAHEVINTIMFNYIAASVFLFLISANEYKFFGYTLYLPFKYPGYEARSYEIRPEARLPHWTDLVAPGGELSFALPLALLLGLLGYLLVRRSLGHRVLAAFLLGTAGYAVGGLLPGFPVSFGPDLTSVRLNGAFLIALLALLFFHLYVFRTVGGYELRAMGLAPKAAAYGGVMAGRKVVLIMFLAGVLAGLAATHYVLGGGIDEYRLKQALPYSVGFDGIAVALMGQNTPLGVGLAAWLFGILLTGGLQVNLQLGISRELVAVLQALVVLFIAAGGFLPRYFTDPLRAAEVELKEETRKREGEEVQR
;
A
#
# COMPACT_ATOMS: atom_id res chain seq x y z
N MET A 1 26.76 15.73 -10.73
CA MET A 1 26.52 16.80 -9.75
C MET A 1 26.35 18.16 -10.41
N LEU A 2 27.29 18.66 -11.20
CA LEU A 2 27.17 19.96 -11.88
C LEU A 2 25.88 20.09 -12.68
N LEU A 3 25.53 19.09 -13.47
CA LEU A 3 24.31 19.07 -14.27
C LEU A 3 23.06 19.09 -13.39
N GLY A 4 23.04 18.31 -12.28
CA GLY A 4 21.93 18.30 -11.33
C GLY A 4 21.78 19.63 -10.59
N GLY A 5 22.88 20.25 -10.17
CA GLY A 5 22.90 21.57 -9.56
C GLY A 5 22.42 22.67 -10.52
N ALA A 6 22.90 22.64 -11.77
CA ALA A 6 22.48 23.58 -12.81
C ALA A 6 20.98 23.43 -13.14
N LEU A 7 20.49 22.19 -13.25
CA LEU A 7 19.06 21.92 -13.45
C LEU A 7 18.21 22.41 -12.28
N THR A 8 18.69 22.21 -11.05
CA THR A 8 17.99 22.69 -9.84
C THR A 8 17.92 24.23 -9.82
N LEU A 9 19.04 24.90 -10.15
CA LEU A 9 19.07 26.35 -10.24
C LEU A 9 18.12 26.86 -11.33
N LEU A 10 18.10 26.21 -12.49
CA LEU A 10 17.19 26.52 -13.59
C LEU A 10 15.73 26.35 -13.16
N LEU A 11 15.40 25.26 -12.47
CA LEU A 11 14.06 25.02 -11.96
C LEU A 11 13.68 26.03 -10.86
N TRP A 12 14.60 26.47 -10.03
CA TRP A 12 14.35 27.55 -9.07
C TRP A 12 14.02 28.87 -9.73
N TYR A 13 14.66 29.16 -10.86
CA TYR A 13 14.41 30.38 -11.61
C TYR A 13 13.12 30.33 -12.43
N LEU A 14 12.87 29.20 -13.08
CA LEU A 14 11.73 29.04 -13.99
C LEU A 14 10.44 28.67 -13.27
N ALA A 15 10.51 27.91 -12.18
CA ALA A 15 9.35 27.35 -11.52
C ALA A 15 9.05 28.04 -10.19
N PRO A 16 7.78 28.22 -9.85
CA PRO A 16 7.38 28.83 -8.58
C PRO A 16 7.73 27.92 -7.40
N TRP A 17 8.04 28.54 -6.26
CA TRP A 17 8.29 27.85 -5.00
C TRP A 17 7.02 27.62 -4.20
N ALA A 18 6.04 28.51 -4.32
CA ALA A 18 4.71 28.35 -3.78
C ALA A 18 3.70 28.83 -4.82
N VAL A 19 2.63 28.08 -5.00
CA VAL A 19 1.61 28.32 -6.03
C VAL A 19 0.24 28.40 -5.37
N PRO A 20 -0.52 29.50 -5.62
CA PRO A 20 -1.94 29.52 -5.31
C PRO A 20 -2.67 28.62 -6.32
N HIS A 21 -3.61 27.79 -5.84
CA HIS A 21 -4.42 26.98 -6.72
C HIS A 21 -5.46 27.82 -7.44
N ARG A 22 -5.22 28.13 -8.71
CA ARG A 22 -6.16 28.84 -9.60
C ARG A 22 -7.52 28.13 -9.76
N LEU A 23 -7.56 26.80 -9.52
CA LEU A 23 -8.79 26.00 -9.56
C LEU A 23 -9.89 26.48 -8.59
N PHE A 24 -9.56 27.33 -7.62
CA PHE A 24 -10.49 27.86 -6.63
C PHE A 24 -10.78 29.36 -6.80
N GLY A 25 -10.54 29.93 -7.99
CA GLY A 25 -10.90 31.30 -8.32
C GLY A 25 -10.01 32.38 -7.69
N GLY A 26 -8.80 32.04 -7.25
CA GLY A 26 -7.80 32.99 -6.78
C GLY A 26 -6.97 33.51 -7.95
N GLU A 27 -6.92 34.83 -8.17
CA GLU A 27 -5.89 35.46 -9.00
C GLU A 27 -4.52 35.15 -8.39
N GLY A 28 -3.69 34.39 -9.13
CA GLY A 28 -2.56 33.70 -8.53
C GLY A 28 -1.30 34.52 -8.48
N VAL A 29 -0.78 34.78 -7.29
CA VAL A 29 0.60 35.25 -7.09
C VAL A 29 1.53 34.06 -7.06
N LEU A 30 2.44 33.95 -8.04
CA LEU A 30 3.51 32.97 -8.05
C LEU A 30 4.67 33.52 -7.20
N LEU A 31 4.99 32.86 -6.10
CA LEU A 31 6.10 33.23 -5.24
C LEU A 31 7.38 32.56 -5.73
N ASN A 32 8.33 33.36 -6.15
CA ASN A 32 9.67 32.93 -6.54
C ASN A 32 10.71 33.72 -5.72
N PRO A 33 11.73 33.06 -5.12
CA PRO A 33 12.75 33.73 -4.33
C PRO A 33 13.58 34.75 -5.11
N PHE A 34 13.60 34.72 -6.45
CA PHE A 34 14.28 35.72 -7.30
C PHE A 34 13.46 36.99 -7.55
N GLY A 35 12.35 37.19 -6.83
CA GLY A 35 11.55 38.41 -6.93
C GLY A 35 10.66 38.53 -8.17
N HIS A 36 10.49 37.44 -8.94
CA HIS A 36 9.55 37.40 -10.06
C HIS A 36 8.13 37.23 -9.54
N HIS A 37 7.47 38.30 -9.22
CA HIS A 37 6.03 38.35 -8.95
C HIS A 37 5.31 38.37 -10.30
N LEU A 38 4.61 37.30 -10.64
CA LEU A 38 3.69 37.26 -11.77
C LEU A 38 2.28 37.50 -11.26
N PRO A 39 1.44 38.10 -12.02
CA PRO A 39 0.91 39.44 -11.93
C PRO A 39 0.45 39.84 -10.51
N GLN A 40 0.45 41.11 -10.22
CA GLN A 40 0.09 41.70 -8.93
C GLN A 40 -1.35 41.35 -8.50
N GLY A 41 -1.53 40.13 -7.96
CA GLY A 41 -2.68 39.81 -7.13
C GLY A 41 -2.35 40.18 -5.68
N SER A 42 -3.25 40.77 -4.96
CA SER A 42 -3.09 41.04 -3.55
C SER A 42 -2.84 39.77 -2.77
N LEU A 43 -1.64 39.61 -2.19
CA LEU A 43 -1.39 38.62 -1.17
C LEU A 43 -2.44 38.76 -0.07
N PRO A 44 -2.98 37.66 0.48
CA PRO A 44 -3.94 37.72 1.57
C PRO A 44 -3.39 38.58 2.71
N GLN A 45 -4.23 39.46 3.31
CA GLN A 45 -3.84 40.28 4.46
C GLN A 45 -3.25 39.38 5.55
N GLY A 46 -2.04 39.72 6.04
CA GLY A 46 -1.34 38.94 7.07
C GLY A 46 -0.35 37.88 6.54
N TYR A 47 -0.27 37.65 5.23
CA TYR A 47 0.77 36.81 4.68
C TYR A 47 2.14 37.48 4.78
N ARG A 48 3.08 36.78 5.41
CA ARG A 48 4.48 37.23 5.56
C ARG A 48 5.37 36.36 4.69
N ASP A 49 5.98 36.93 3.68
CA ASP A 49 6.89 36.28 2.72
C ASP A 49 8.36 36.29 3.15
N GLY A 50 8.66 36.87 4.32
CA GLY A 50 10.04 36.99 4.84
C GLY A 50 10.79 35.62 4.94
N TRP A 51 10.06 34.53 5.04
CA TRP A 51 10.63 33.18 5.00
C TRP A 51 11.23 32.83 3.63
N LEU A 52 10.70 33.39 2.53
CA LEU A 52 11.22 33.14 1.17
C LEU A 52 12.64 33.64 1.02
N GLY A 53 12.94 34.84 1.52
CA GLY A 53 14.30 35.41 1.52
C GLY A 53 15.27 34.53 2.30
N LEU A 54 14.89 34.12 3.52
CA LEU A 54 15.69 33.20 4.34
C LEU A 54 15.96 31.88 3.63
N VAL A 55 14.93 31.23 3.12
CA VAL A 55 15.04 29.94 2.43
C VAL A 55 15.86 30.10 1.15
N PHE A 56 15.73 31.20 0.43
CA PHE A 56 16.54 31.48 -0.76
C PHE A 56 18.04 31.51 -0.44
N TYR A 57 18.48 32.30 0.56
CA TYR A 57 19.89 32.37 0.93
C TYR A 57 20.43 31.05 1.46
N LEU A 58 19.63 30.33 2.27
CA LEU A 58 19.99 28.98 2.75
C LEU A 58 20.09 27.98 1.59
N SER A 59 19.20 28.08 0.62
CA SER A 59 19.20 27.21 -0.56
C SER A 59 20.38 27.49 -1.47
N LEU A 60 20.75 28.76 -1.66
CA LEU A 60 21.93 29.14 -2.42
C LEU A 60 23.21 28.65 -1.73
N ALA A 61 23.34 28.86 -0.43
CA ALA A 61 24.47 28.37 0.37
C ALA A 61 24.55 26.83 0.29
N TRP A 62 23.42 26.14 0.43
CA TRP A 62 23.37 24.69 0.28
C TRP A 62 23.76 24.24 -1.13
N LEU A 63 23.32 24.92 -2.17
CA LEU A 63 23.69 24.58 -3.55
C LEU A 63 25.22 24.67 -3.75
N LEU A 64 25.84 25.72 -3.24
CA LEU A 64 27.30 25.86 -3.26
C LEU A 64 28.00 24.75 -2.46
N LEU A 65 27.49 24.44 -1.27
CA LEU A 65 27.98 23.34 -0.43
C LEU A 65 27.80 21.98 -1.12
N SER A 66 26.72 21.80 -1.86
CA SER A 66 26.44 20.56 -2.60
C SER A 66 27.46 20.26 -3.71
N LEU A 67 28.13 21.27 -4.19
CA LEU A 67 29.24 21.15 -5.13
C LEU A 67 30.60 21.02 -4.43
N ALA A 68 30.82 21.81 -3.38
CA ALA A 68 32.08 21.86 -2.65
C ALA A 68 32.35 20.63 -1.76
N LEU A 69 31.34 20.15 -1.03
CA LEU A 69 31.46 19.02 -0.12
C LEU A 69 31.85 17.71 -0.85
N PRO A 70 31.21 17.32 -1.96
CA PRO A 70 31.62 16.15 -2.71
C PRO A 70 33.00 16.26 -3.32
N TRP A 71 33.39 17.47 -3.75
CA TRP A 71 34.74 17.71 -4.29
C TRP A 71 35.82 17.50 -3.23
N ARG A 72 35.58 17.95 -1.98
CA ARG A 72 36.53 17.84 -0.89
C ARG A 72 36.49 16.48 -0.15
N MET A 73 35.31 15.92 0.04
CA MET A 73 35.06 14.73 0.88
C MET A 73 34.58 13.51 0.08
N GLY A 74 34.52 13.62 -1.25
CA GLY A 74 34.06 12.52 -2.11
C GLY A 74 32.62 12.08 -1.79
N PRO A 75 32.32 10.78 -1.80
CA PRO A 75 30.97 10.26 -1.58
C PRO A 75 30.36 10.65 -0.24
N LYS A 76 31.15 10.78 0.83
CA LYS A 76 30.67 11.24 2.15
C LYS A 76 30.17 12.68 2.09
N GLY A 77 30.83 13.53 1.31
CA GLY A 77 30.42 14.92 1.08
C GLY A 77 29.11 15.01 0.31
N ALA A 78 28.90 14.16 -0.70
CA ALA A 78 27.63 14.09 -1.41
C ALA A 78 26.48 13.63 -0.49
N TYR A 79 26.74 12.64 0.34
CA TYR A 79 25.75 12.16 1.31
C TYR A 79 25.37 13.27 2.32
N LEU A 80 26.37 13.96 2.88
CA LEU A 80 26.15 15.07 3.81
C LEU A 80 25.35 16.20 3.17
N ALA A 81 25.70 16.59 1.93
CA ALA A 81 24.99 17.61 1.17
C ALA A 81 23.53 17.20 0.91
N GLY A 82 23.26 15.92 0.62
CA GLY A 82 21.91 15.40 0.46
C GLY A 82 21.10 15.47 1.75
N VAL A 83 21.68 15.10 2.91
CA VAL A 83 21.02 15.21 4.22
C VAL A 83 20.67 16.67 4.55
N LEU A 84 21.61 17.59 4.32
CA LEU A 84 21.38 19.04 4.53
C LEU A 84 20.28 19.57 3.63
N GLY A 85 20.22 19.12 2.38
CA GLY A 85 19.17 19.51 1.44
C GLY A 85 17.78 18.98 1.83
N LEU A 86 17.69 17.76 2.37
CA LEU A 86 16.43 17.25 2.95
C LEU A 86 15.99 18.09 4.14
N GLY A 87 16.92 18.47 5.02
CA GLY A 87 16.63 19.37 6.15
C GLY A 87 16.12 20.73 5.66
N LEU A 88 16.72 21.27 4.60
CA LEU A 88 16.29 22.52 3.98
C LEU A 88 14.89 22.41 3.36
N PHE A 89 14.59 21.32 2.67
CA PHE A 89 13.25 21.07 2.14
C PHE A 89 12.20 20.98 3.26
N LEU A 90 12.50 20.26 4.34
CA LEU A 90 11.62 20.18 5.51
C LEU A 90 11.42 21.54 6.18
N LEU A 91 12.49 22.35 6.31
CA LEU A 91 12.40 23.71 6.81
C LEU A 91 11.49 24.58 5.91
N THR A 92 11.68 24.49 4.60
CA THR A 92 10.82 25.18 3.61
C THR A 92 9.36 24.79 3.78
N TYR A 93 9.09 23.50 3.94
CA TYR A 93 7.73 22.98 4.16
C TYR A 93 7.12 23.51 5.46
N VAL A 94 7.85 23.46 6.57
CA VAL A 94 7.37 23.95 7.88
C VAL A 94 7.13 25.47 7.85
N LEU A 95 8.04 26.25 7.28
CA LEU A 95 7.88 27.70 7.16
C LEU A 95 6.70 28.07 6.26
N PHE A 96 6.51 27.34 5.17
CA PHE A 96 5.36 27.50 4.31
C PHE A 96 4.06 27.20 5.06
N GLN A 97 3.98 26.06 5.76
CA GLN A 97 2.79 25.70 6.55
C GLN A 97 2.50 26.73 7.65
N SER A 98 3.51 27.22 8.35
CA SER A 98 3.33 28.21 9.41
C SER A 98 2.84 29.56 8.86
N SER A 99 3.35 30.02 7.72
CA SER A 99 2.91 31.25 7.09
C SER A 99 1.48 31.16 6.54
N VAL A 100 1.10 30.00 6.00
CA VAL A 100 -0.26 29.75 5.54
C VAL A 100 -1.23 29.60 6.71
N ALA A 101 -0.82 28.99 7.81
CA ALA A 101 -1.64 28.87 9.02
C ALA A 101 -2.00 30.22 9.65
N GLN A 102 -1.06 31.19 9.66
CA GLN A 102 -1.31 32.54 10.16
C GLN A 102 -2.39 33.31 9.37
N VAL A 103 -2.52 33.01 8.07
CA VAL A 103 -3.52 33.65 7.20
C VAL A 103 -4.90 32.97 7.35
N ASN A 104 -4.93 31.75 7.87
CA ASN A 104 -6.18 30.98 8.06
C ASN A 104 -6.97 31.37 9.33
N VAL A 105 -6.41 32.19 10.21
CA VAL A 105 -7.10 32.65 11.42
C VAL A 105 -8.25 33.57 11.04
N GLY A 106 -9.48 33.05 11.03
CA GLY A 106 -10.70 33.81 10.70
C GLY A 106 -11.31 33.53 9.33
N ALA A 107 -10.77 32.61 8.53
CA ALA A 107 -11.35 32.24 7.23
C ALA A 107 -12.29 31.03 7.34
N GLU A 108 -13.47 31.12 6.71
CA GLU A 108 -14.47 30.02 6.66
C GLU A 108 -13.95 28.74 5.95
N ARG A 109 -12.87 28.82 5.17
CA ARG A 109 -12.23 27.68 4.50
C ARG A 109 -10.71 27.74 4.68
N PRO A 110 -10.06 26.64 5.08
CA PRO A 110 -8.62 26.62 5.32
C PRO A 110 -7.84 26.93 4.03
N LEU A 111 -6.99 27.95 4.07
CA LEU A 111 -6.12 28.39 2.97
C LEU A 111 -5.09 27.33 2.54
N LEU A 112 -4.79 26.36 3.40
CA LEU A 112 -4.00 25.15 3.07
C LEU A 112 -4.52 24.42 1.82
N ARG A 113 -5.81 24.56 1.48
CA ARG A 113 -6.40 24.04 0.26
C ARG A 113 -6.20 24.96 -0.96
N ARG A 114 -5.71 26.19 -0.76
CA ARG A 114 -5.52 27.20 -1.82
C ARG A 114 -4.07 27.41 -2.24
N TYR A 115 -3.11 27.02 -1.41
CA TYR A 115 -1.68 27.17 -1.68
C TYR A 115 -0.94 25.85 -1.50
N SER A 116 -0.01 25.57 -2.41
CA SER A 116 0.87 24.40 -2.33
C SER A 116 2.31 24.81 -2.62
N LEU A 117 3.26 23.96 -2.19
CA LEU A 117 4.64 24.11 -2.63
C LEU A 117 4.72 23.82 -4.13
N GLY A 118 5.40 24.71 -4.86
CA GLY A 118 5.60 24.58 -6.29
C GLY A 118 6.81 23.71 -6.66
N LEU A 119 6.97 23.48 -7.96
CA LEU A 119 8.02 22.61 -8.52
C LEU A 119 9.42 23.06 -8.10
N GLY A 120 9.67 24.38 -7.91
CA GLY A 120 10.96 24.90 -7.43
C GLY A 120 11.38 24.33 -6.08
N SER A 121 10.44 24.21 -5.13
CA SER A 121 10.70 23.59 -3.83
C SER A 121 10.98 22.09 -3.96
N TYR A 122 10.21 21.38 -4.79
CA TYR A 122 10.43 19.95 -5.04
C TYR A 122 11.72 19.64 -5.80
N ALA A 123 12.27 20.61 -6.57
CA ALA A 123 13.59 20.47 -7.18
C ALA A 123 14.69 20.32 -6.12
N THR A 124 14.58 21.04 -4.98
CA THR A 124 15.48 20.87 -3.84
C THR A 124 15.42 19.45 -3.26
N LEU A 125 14.21 18.91 -3.10
CA LEU A 125 14.01 17.54 -2.64
C LEU A 125 14.63 16.53 -3.61
N ALA A 126 14.32 16.65 -4.90
CA ALA A 126 14.82 15.74 -5.93
C ALA A 126 16.35 15.73 -6.01
N TYR A 127 16.96 16.91 -5.98
CA TYR A 127 18.43 17.01 -6.00
C TYR A 127 19.06 16.49 -4.71
N SER A 128 18.44 16.70 -3.57
CA SER A 128 18.89 16.13 -2.29
C SER A 128 18.88 14.61 -2.31
N LEU A 129 17.80 14.00 -2.79
CA LEU A 129 17.70 12.54 -2.95
C LEU A 129 18.74 12.01 -3.95
N TYR A 130 18.97 12.72 -5.05
CA TYR A 130 20.02 12.38 -6.01
C TYR A 130 21.43 12.41 -5.37
N LEU A 131 21.74 13.40 -4.55
CA LEU A 131 23.02 13.49 -3.84
C LEU A 131 23.18 12.38 -2.80
N LEU A 132 22.11 12.02 -2.08
CA LEU A 132 22.13 10.87 -1.17
C LEU A 132 22.42 9.56 -1.91
N LEU A 133 21.76 9.34 -3.03
CA LEU A 133 21.99 8.17 -3.88
C LEU A 133 23.42 8.14 -4.40
N LEU A 134 23.92 9.24 -4.95
CA LEU A 134 25.30 9.35 -5.40
C LEU A 134 26.29 9.07 -4.28
N GLY A 135 26.12 9.72 -3.13
CA GLY A 135 27.00 9.53 -1.99
C GLY A 135 27.01 8.09 -1.49
N ARG A 136 25.88 7.39 -1.61
CA ARG A 136 25.77 5.99 -1.20
C ARG A 136 26.31 5.02 -2.26
N VAL A 137 25.99 5.23 -3.54
CA VAL A 137 26.44 4.38 -4.65
C VAL A 137 27.97 4.37 -4.78
N PHE A 138 28.60 5.56 -4.66
CA PHE A 138 30.05 5.71 -4.82
C PHE A 138 30.83 5.53 -3.51
N SER A 139 30.16 5.28 -2.37
CA SER A 139 30.83 4.88 -1.13
C SER A 139 31.35 3.45 -1.22
N PRO A 140 32.43 3.09 -0.53
CA PRO A 140 32.87 1.70 -0.41
C PRO A 140 31.72 0.82 0.08
N GLY A 141 31.39 -0.23 -0.66
CA GLY A 141 30.25 -1.11 -0.36
C GLY A 141 28.86 -0.55 -0.68
N GLY A 142 28.77 0.64 -1.27
CA GLY A 142 27.48 1.28 -1.56
C GLY A 142 26.64 0.53 -2.56
N LEU A 143 27.27 0.00 -3.60
CA LEU A 143 26.58 -0.81 -4.61
C LEU A 143 26.03 -2.11 -4.00
N ALA A 144 26.87 -2.83 -3.23
CA ALA A 144 26.44 -4.05 -2.54
C ALA A 144 25.30 -3.77 -1.53
N PHE A 145 25.34 -2.64 -0.80
CA PHE A 145 24.26 -2.21 0.06
C PHE A 145 22.94 -2.00 -0.70
N LEU A 146 22.96 -1.33 -1.86
CA LEU A 146 21.79 -1.12 -2.69
C LEU A 146 21.26 -2.43 -3.28
N VAL A 147 22.17 -3.30 -3.76
CA VAL A 147 21.82 -4.62 -4.29
C VAL A 147 21.20 -5.50 -3.19
N ARG A 148 21.74 -5.48 -1.98
CA ARG A 148 21.15 -6.17 -0.82
C ARG A 148 19.73 -5.64 -0.48
N ARG A 149 19.47 -4.36 -0.75
CA ARG A 149 18.15 -3.72 -0.55
C ARG A 149 17.33 -3.57 -1.84
N ARG A 150 17.62 -4.37 -2.85
CA ARG A 150 16.90 -4.35 -4.14
C ARG A 150 15.38 -4.47 -3.99
N GLY A 151 14.89 -5.18 -2.96
CA GLY A 151 13.46 -5.29 -2.64
C GLY A 151 12.77 -3.96 -2.30
N VAL A 152 13.54 -2.90 -2.03
CA VAL A 152 13.03 -1.53 -1.82
C VAL A 152 13.43 -0.63 -2.98
N VAL A 153 14.66 -0.78 -3.47
CA VAL A 153 15.22 0.08 -4.53
C VAL A 153 14.44 -0.08 -5.84
N VAL A 154 14.17 -1.32 -6.25
CA VAL A 154 13.45 -1.59 -7.51
C VAL A 154 12.03 -1.01 -7.49
N PRO A 155 11.19 -1.26 -6.47
CA PRO A 155 9.85 -0.66 -6.39
C PRO A 155 9.87 0.88 -6.35
N LEU A 156 10.78 1.49 -5.57
CA LEU A 156 10.87 2.95 -5.50
C LEU A 156 11.26 3.57 -6.85
N PHE A 157 12.24 2.98 -7.54
CA PHE A 157 12.66 3.46 -8.84
C PHE A 157 11.57 3.27 -9.90
N SER A 158 10.87 2.15 -9.85
CA SER A 158 9.72 1.87 -10.72
C SER A 158 8.57 2.85 -10.48
N LEU A 159 8.30 3.18 -9.21
CA LEU A 159 7.30 4.19 -8.84
C LEU A 159 7.68 5.57 -9.39
N LEU A 160 8.96 5.94 -9.31
CA LEU A 160 9.46 7.21 -9.85
C LEU A 160 9.26 7.27 -11.38
N LEU A 161 9.65 6.21 -12.10
CA LEU A 161 9.46 6.14 -13.56
C LEU A 161 7.97 6.18 -13.94
N ALA A 162 7.13 5.45 -13.22
CA ALA A 162 5.68 5.46 -13.41
C ALA A 162 5.10 6.86 -13.17
N SER A 163 5.57 7.55 -12.13
CA SER A 163 5.15 8.92 -11.83
C SER A 163 5.57 9.90 -12.92
N LEU A 164 6.79 9.79 -13.43
CA LEU A 164 7.24 10.64 -14.54
C LEU A 164 6.38 10.45 -15.79
N LEU A 165 6.16 9.20 -16.19
CA LEU A 165 5.33 8.91 -17.37
C LEU A 165 3.86 9.28 -17.13
N GLY A 166 3.34 9.02 -15.94
CA GLY A 166 1.99 9.43 -15.54
C GLY A 166 1.81 10.94 -15.56
N GLY A 167 2.83 11.71 -15.14
CA GLY A 167 2.82 13.16 -15.26
C GLY A 167 2.72 13.64 -16.71
N VAL A 168 3.45 12.99 -17.63
CA VAL A 168 3.34 13.27 -19.07
C VAL A 168 1.93 12.95 -19.58
N ILE A 169 1.35 11.82 -19.18
CA ILE A 169 -0.01 11.42 -19.55
C ILE A 169 -1.04 12.47 -19.04
N VAL A 170 -0.93 12.90 -17.79
CA VAL A 170 -1.79 13.97 -17.23
C VAL A 170 -1.63 15.26 -18.02
N ALA A 171 -0.40 15.64 -18.39
CA ALA A 171 -0.14 16.85 -19.18
C ALA A 171 -0.78 16.80 -20.56
N ILE A 172 -0.86 15.62 -21.18
CA ILE A 172 -1.44 15.44 -22.52
C ILE A 172 -2.96 15.38 -22.44
N LEU A 173 -3.50 14.57 -21.52
CA LEU A 173 -4.94 14.24 -21.49
C LEU A 173 -5.79 15.34 -20.84
N LYS A 174 -5.25 16.07 -19.88
CA LYS A 174 -6.02 17.12 -19.19
C LYS A 174 -5.68 18.49 -19.73
N GLU A 175 -6.70 19.22 -20.14
CA GLU A 175 -6.56 20.62 -20.53
C GLU A 175 -6.05 21.48 -19.36
N SER A 176 -5.32 22.54 -19.68
CA SER A 176 -4.86 23.47 -18.66
C SER A 176 -6.05 24.26 -18.11
N PRO A 177 -6.16 24.48 -16.80
CA PRO A 177 -7.17 25.36 -16.26
C PRO A 177 -6.83 26.82 -16.67
N GLY A 178 -7.61 27.38 -17.58
CA GLY A 178 -7.45 28.74 -18.07
C GLY A 178 -6.68 28.89 -19.39
N GLU A 179 -6.87 30.03 -20.05
CA GLU A 179 -6.13 30.41 -21.25
C GLU A 179 -4.74 30.92 -20.88
N ALA A 180 -3.72 30.41 -21.56
CA ALA A 180 -2.34 30.84 -21.37
C ALA A 180 -2.02 31.98 -22.34
N ALA A 181 -1.57 33.10 -21.83
CA ALA A 181 -1.15 34.24 -22.65
C ALA A 181 0.21 34.02 -23.35
N SER A 182 0.97 33.01 -22.93
CA SER A 182 2.26 32.66 -23.50
C SER A 182 2.57 31.16 -23.37
N LEU A 183 3.47 30.63 -24.21
CA LEU A 183 3.97 29.24 -24.11
C LEU A 183 4.57 28.93 -22.73
N ARG A 184 5.28 29.90 -22.14
CA ARG A 184 5.84 29.76 -20.79
C ARG A 184 4.75 29.59 -19.74
N GLU A 185 3.71 30.41 -19.82
CA GLU A 185 2.57 30.31 -18.89
C GLU A 185 1.84 29.00 -19.06
N GLY A 186 1.57 28.55 -20.30
CA GLY A 186 0.97 27.26 -20.59
C GLY A 186 1.77 26.09 -20.01
N PHE A 187 3.10 26.12 -20.16
CA PHE A 187 3.99 25.12 -19.58
C PHE A 187 3.93 25.11 -18.04
N MET A 188 3.93 26.29 -17.42
CA MET A 188 3.83 26.41 -15.96
C MET A 188 2.48 25.90 -15.43
N LEU A 189 1.39 26.21 -16.11
CA LEU A 189 0.06 25.70 -15.77
C LEU A 189 0.00 24.17 -15.83
N LYS A 190 0.66 23.56 -16.83
CA LYS A 190 0.76 22.10 -16.94
C LYS A 190 1.59 21.48 -15.81
N LEU A 191 2.72 22.08 -15.46
CA LEU A 191 3.55 21.63 -14.34
C LEU A 191 2.81 21.73 -13.00
N ASP A 192 2.06 22.81 -12.81
CA ASP A 192 1.24 23.01 -11.60
C ASP A 192 0.12 21.96 -11.52
N LEU A 193 -0.56 21.70 -12.63
CA LEU A 193 -1.57 20.65 -12.72
C LEU A 193 -0.99 19.26 -12.37
N ILE A 194 0.20 18.92 -12.90
CA ILE A 194 0.87 17.65 -12.59
C ILE A 194 1.21 17.59 -11.09
N THR A 195 1.81 18.64 -10.56
CA THR A 195 2.21 18.71 -9.14
C THR A 195 0.99 18.57 -8.23
N TYR A 196 -0.10 19.25 -8.53
CA TYR A 196 -1.34 19.15 -7.77
C TYR A 196 -1.98 17.77 -7.87
N THR A 197 -1.97 17.17 -9.04
CA THR A 197 -2.44 15.79 -9.23
C THR A 197 -1.70 14.82 -8.30
N TYR A 198 -0.36 14.93 -8.20
CA TYR A 198 0.41 14.09 -7.29
C TYR A 198 0.22 14.44 -5.82
N GLN A 199 0.03 15.71 -5.48
CA GLN A 199 -0.32 16.10 -4.11
C GLN A 199 -1.65 15.48 -3.67
N LEU A 200 -2.66 15.49 -4.54
CA LEU A 200 -3.94 14.83 -4.28
C LEU A 200 -3.78 13.31 -4.21
N LEU A 201 -2.99 12.73 -5.11
CA LEU A 201 -2.76 11.28 -5.16
C LEU A 201 -2.10 10.75 -3.88
N PHE A 202 -1.16 11.51 -3.30
CA PHE A 202 -0.46 11.17 -2.07
C PHE A 202 -1.02 11.87 -0.82
N SER A 203 -2.11 12.61 -0.94
CA SER A 203 -2.78 13.27 0.21
C SER A 203 -3.17 12.31 1.34
N PRO A 204 -3.48 11.01 1.07
CA PRO A 204 -3.76 10.06 2.14
C PRO A 204 -2.60 9.85 3.13
N LEU A 205 -1.36 10.19 2.77
CA LEU A 205 -0.21 10.09 3.69
C LEU A 205 -0.22 11.15 4.79
N VAL A 206 -0.83 12.30 4.54
CA VAL A 206 -0.84 13.45 5.46
C VAL A 206 -2.21 13.73 6.07
N ASN A 207 -3.27 13.19 5.49
CA ASN A 207 -4.64 13.34 6.01
C ASN A 207 -5.04 12.08 6.81
N PRO A 208 -5.37 12.18 8.11
CA PRO A 208 -5.72 11.04 8.94
C PRO A 208 -6.89 10.20 8.42
N SER A 209 -7.96 10.83 7.91
CA SER A 209 -9.09 10.10 7.32
C SER A 209 -8.67 9.38 6.02
N GLY A 210 -7.90 10.05 5.17
CA GLY A 210 -7.30 9.45 3.97
C GLY A 210 -6.36 8.29 4.29
N PHE A 211 -5.57 8.41 5.36
CA PHE A 211 -4.69 7.35 5.84
C PHE A 211 -5.49 6.10 6.24
N LEU A 212 -6.53 6.25 7.07
CA LEU A 212 -7.40 5.14 7.45
C LEU A 212 -8.13 4.54 6.24
N GLN A 213 -8.59 5.38 5.31
CA GLN A 213 -9.22 4.93 4.07
C GLN A 213 -8.24 4.14 3.19
N SER A 214 -6.98 4.54 3.13
CA SER A 214 -5.95 3.79 2.39
C SER A 214 -5.69 2.41 3.01
N LEU A 215 -5.74 2.27 4.34
CA LEU A 215 -5.64 0.98 5.03
C LEU A 215 -6.87 0.11 4.80
N LEU A 216 -8.06 0.71 4.75
CA LEU A 216 -9.30 0.03 4.42
C LEU A 216 -9.20 -0.64 3.05
N LEU A 217 -8.78 0.11 2.02
CA LEU A 217 -8.64 -0.39 0.66
C LEU A 217 -7.43 -1.34 0.48
N ALA A 218 -6.39 -1.19 1.30
CA ALA A 218 -5.24 -2.11 1.31
C ALA A 218 -5.59 -3.49 1.90
N THR A 219 -6.56 -3.57 2.80
CA THR A 219 -6.88 -4.80 3.54
C THR A 219 -7.14 -6.01 2.64
N PRO A 220 -8.06 -5.98 1.67
CA PRO A 220 -8.29 -7.12 0.79
C PRO A 220 -7.08 -7.40 -0.12
N LEU A 221 -6.32 -6.37 -0.50
CA LEU A 221 -5.10 -6.50 -1.31
C LEU A 221 -3.97 -7.21 -0.57
N ILE A 222 -3.87 -7.05 0.76
CA ILE A 222 -2.93 -7.81 1.58
C ILE A 222 -3.22 -9.30 1.48
N PHE A 223 -4.47 -9.71 1.64
CA PHE A 223 -4.87 -11.11 1.59
C PHE A 223 -4.62 -11.73 0.21
N THR A 224 -5.09 -11.07 -0.85
CA THR A 224 -4.94 -11.57 -2.22
C THR A 224 -3.48 -11.52 -2.67
N GLY A 225 -2.73 -10.50 -2.29
CA GLY A 225 -1.28 -10.42 -2.52
C GLY A 225 -0.50 -11.53 -1.83
N LEU A 226 -0.83 -11.87 -0.57
CA LEU A 226 -0.23 -12.99 0.13
C LEU A 226 -0.60 -14.34 -0.50
N ALA A 227 -1.85 -14.49 -0.97
CA ALA A 227 -2.30 -15.70 -1.66
C ALA A 227 -1.47 -15.97 -2.92
N VAL A 228 -1.25 -14.94 -3.73
CA VAL A 228 -0.43 -15.04 -4.94
C VAL A 228 1.04 -15.24 -4.60
N ALA A 229 1.58 -14.49 -3.62
CA ALA A 229 2.96 -14.60 -3.17
C ALA A 229 3.30 -16.00 -2.64
N LEU A 230 2.34 -16.66 -1.96
CA LEU A 230 2.50 -18.04 -1.48
C LEU A 230 2.63 -19.01 -2.66
N GLY A 231 1.77 -18.87 -3.67
CA GLY A 231 1.85 -19.61 -4.91
C GLY A 231 3.23 -19.46 -5.57
N PHE A 232 3.68 -18.23 -5.80
CA PHE A 232 4.99 -17.94 -6.42
C PHE A 232 6.16 -18.55 -5.64
N ARG A 233 6.14 -18.47 -4.31
CA ARG A 233 7.16 -19.09 -3.46
C ARG A 233 7.21 -20.61 -3.58
N GLY A 234 6.06 -21.23 -3.90
CA GLY A 234 5.94 -22.67 -4.14
C GLY A 234 6.10 -23.08 -5.61
N GLY A 235 6.47 -22.16 -6.51
CA GLY A 235 6.62 -22.41 -7.94
C GLY A 235 5.30 -22.60 -8.68
N LEU A 236 4.19 -22.08 -8.13
CA LEU A 236 2.85 -22.15 -8.70
C LEU A 236 2.33 -20.74 -8.97
N PHE A 237 1.57 -20.60 -10.04
CA PHE A 237 0.93 -19.34 -10.37
C PHE A 237 -0.58 -19.39 -10.05
N ASN A 238 -0.96 -18.83 -8.88
CA ASN A 238 -2.35 -18.79 -8.45
C ASN A 238 -3.06 -17.54 -9.00
N ILE A 239 -3.70 -17.67 -10.17
CA ILE A 239 -4.61 -16.62 -10.71
C ILE A 239 -6.03 -16.80 -10.13
N GLY A 240 -6.27 -17.83 -9.31
CA GLY A 240 -7.58 -18.21 -8.78
C GLY A 240 -8.07 -17.39 -7.58
N ALA A 241 -7.32 -16.40 -7.13
CA ALA A 241 -7.70 -15.60 -5.98
C ALA A 241 -9.11 -14.96 -6.09
N PRO A 242 -9.59 -14.46 -7.26
CA PRO A 242 -10.97 -14.00 -7.40
C PRO A 242 -12.02 -15.06 -7.06
N GLY A 243 -11.90 -16.26 -7.61
CA GLY A 243 -12.84 -17.36 -7.34
C GLY A 243 -12.77 -17.85 -5.91
N GLN A 244 -11.58 -17.92 -5.32
CA GLN A 244 -11.35 -18.30 -3.93
C GLN A 244 -12.00 -17.27 -2.98
N LEU A 245 -11.91 -15.97 -3.28
CA LEU A 245 -12.58 -14.90 -2.56
C LEU A 245 -14.10 -15.03 -2.65
N ILE A 246 -14.65 -15.28 -3.85
CA ILE A 246 -16.09 -15.47 -4.06
C ILE A 246 -16.62 -16.63 -3.21
N MET A 247 -15.95 -17.77 -3.24
CA MET A 247 -16.37 -18.94 -2.44
C MET A 247 -16.26 -18.66 -0.94
N GLY A 248 -15.22 -17.93 -0.52
CA GLY A 248 -15.10 -17.42 0.86
C GLY A 248 -16.25 -16.50 1.25
N ALA A 249 -16.65 -15.60 0.34
CA ALA A 249 -17.75 -14.66 0.56
C ALA A 249 -19.11 -15.36 0.72
N ILE A 250 -19.39 -16.38 -0.11
CA ILE A 250 -20.59 -17.19 0.00
C ILE A 250 -20.63 -17.91 1.35
N ALA A 251 -19.53 -18.56 1.76
CA ALA A 251 -19.47 -19.30 3.01
C ALA A 251 -19.58 -18.38 4.24
N ALA A 252 -18.88 -17.23 4.23
CA ALA A 252 -18.99 -16.24 5.29
C ALA A 252 -20.44 -15.71 5.44
N MET A 253 -21.08 -15.44 4.30
CA MET A 253 -22.49 -15.01 4.28
C MET A 253 -23.41 -16.07 4.85
N LEU A 254 -23.28 -17.33 4.46
CA LEU A 254 -24.12 -18.42 4.97
C LEU A 254 -24.02 -18.54 6.49
N VAL A 255 -22.81 -18.56 7.02
CA VAL A 255 -22.61 -18.63 8.47
C VAL A 255 -23.12 -17.36 9.15
N GLY A 256 -22.78 -16.19 8.61
CA GLY A 256 -23.14 -14.91 9.19
C GLY A 256 -24.64 -14.59 9.19
N VAL A 257 -25.38 -15.14 8.24
CA VAL A 257 -26.84 -14.95 8.15
C VAL A 257 -27.60 -16.00 8.93
N TYR A 258 -27.20 -17.29 8.82
CA TYR A 258 -28.05 -18.39 9.25
C TYR A 258 -27.64 -19.05 10.57
N LEU A 259 -26.38 -18.89 11.01
CA LEU A 259 -25.94 -19.51 12.25
C LEU A 259 -26.37 -18.62 13.46
N PRO A 260 -27.33 -19.07 14.30
CA PRO A 260 -27.63 -18.37 15.55
C PRO A 260 -26.57 -18.69 16.60
N GLY A 261 -26.25 -17.73 17.45
CA GLY A 261 -25.32 -17.95 18.55
C GLY A 261 -24.64 -16.67 19.04
N PRO A 262 -23.86 -16.77 20.10
CA PRO A 262 -23.14 -15.62 20.62
C PRO A 262 -21.98 -15.20 19.70
N ARG A 263 -21.62 -13.93 19.73
CA ARG A 263 -20.58 -13.33 18.87
C ARG A 263 -19.24 -14.07 18.92
N TRP A 264 -18.82 -14.51 20.10
CA TRP A 264 -17.57 -15.23 20.29
C TRP A 264 -17.50 -16.58 19.55
N LEU A 265 -18.64 -17.15 19.17
CA LEU A 265 -18.75 -18.38 18.40
C LEU A 265 -19.01 -18.12 16.91
N VAL A 266 -20.02 -17.26 16.59
CA VAL A 266 -20.48 -17.05 15.21
C VAL A 266 -19.41 -16.33 14.38
N LEU A 267 -18.80 -15.27 14.91
CA LEU A 267 -17.79 -14.50 14.18
C LEU A 267 -16.55 -15.34 13.82
N PRO A 268 -15.90 -16.08 14.74
CA PRO A 268 -14.79 -16.97 14.36
C PRO A 268 -15.18 -18.06 13.36
N LEU A 269 -16.39 -18.62 13.49
CA LEU A 269 -16.87 -19.64 12.55
C LEU A 269 -17.11 -19.04 11.15
N ALA A 270 -17.63 -17.82 11.04
CA ALA A 270 -17.80 -17.13 9.77
C ALA A 270 -16.45 -16.83 9.10
N ILE A 271 -15.45 -16.40 9.87
CA ILE A 271 -14.08 -16.20 9.39
C ILE A 271 -13.45 -17.52 8.93
N LEU A 272 -13.61 -18.58 9.73
CA LEU A 272 -13.12 -19.91 9.40
C LEU A 272 -13.80 -20.47 8.14
N ALA A 273 -15.12 -20.26 8.00
CA ALA A 273 -15.87 -20.67 6.82
C ALA A 273 -15.35 -19.98 5.55
N ALA A 274 -15.09 -18.66 5.62
CA ALA A 274 -14.46 -17.93 4.52
C ALA A 274 -13.11 -18.51 4.14
N ALA A 275 -12.25 -18.76 5.12
CA ALA A 275 -10.91 -19.33 4.95
C ALA A 275 -10.97 -20.72 4.33
N MET A 276 -11.82 -21.60 4.89
CA MET A 276 -11.94 -22.99 4.45
C MET A 276 -12.55 -23.12 3.07
N ALA A 277 -13.59 -22.35 2.74
CA ALA A 277 -14.22 -22.40 1.42
C ALA A 277 -13.24 -21.91 0.33
N GLY A 278 -12.54 -20.80 0.56
CA GLY A 278 -11.48 -20.35 -0.34
C GLY A 278 -10.34 -21.37 -0.46
N GLY A 279 -9.93 -21.96 0.68
CA GLY A 279 -8.90 -23.00 0.74
C GLY A 279 -9.27 -24.26 -0.03
N LEU A 280 -10.46 -24.80 0.18
CA LEU A 280 -10.96 -25.97 -0.53
C LEU A 280 -11.08 -25.71 -2.03
N TRP A 281 -11.55 -24.54 -2.43
CA TRP A 281 -11.61 -24.13 -3.82
C TRP A 281 -10.23 -24.10 -4.49
N GLY A 282 -9.23 -23.55 -3.78
CA GLY A 282 -7.83 -23.61 -4.22
C GLY A 282 -7.26 -25.03 -4.25
N ALA A 283 -7.58 -25.84 -3.23
CA ALA A 283 -7.14 -27.24 -3.14
C ALA A 283 -7.63 -28.10 -4.30
N LEU A 284 -8.84 -27.86 -4.82
CA LEU A 284 -9.37 -28.56 -6.01
C LEU A 284 -8.47 -28.35 -7.23
N VAL A 285 -8.05 -27.11 -7.46
CA VAL A 285 -7.10 -26.79 -8.55
C VAL A 285 -5.74 -27.48 -8.31
N GLY A 286 -5.25 -27.42 -7.06
CA GLY A 286 -4.02 -28.09 -6.67
C GLY A 286 -4.08 -29.62 -6.87
N TRP A 287 -5.22 -30.23 -6.57
CA TRP A 287 -5.46 -31.65 -6.77
C TRP A 287 -5.50 -32.04 -8.25
N LEU A 288 -6.19 -31.23 -9.09
CA LEU A 288 -6.20 -31.46 -10.55
C LEU A 288 -4.78 -31.40 -11.12
N LYS A 289 -3.96 -30.45 -10.68
CA LYS A 289 -2.55 -30.38 -11.08
C LYS A 289 -1.75 -31.57 -10.59
N ALA A 290 -1.89 -31.93 -9.32
CA ALA A 290 -1.12 -33.04 -8.72
C ALA A 290 -1.47 -34.41 -9.29
N ARG A 291 -2.75 -34.63 -9.63
CA ARG A 291 -3.23 -35.96 -10.09
C ARG A 291 -3.19 -36.13 -11.61
N PHE A 292 -3.53 -35.06 -12.36
CA PHE A 292 -3.70 -35.10 -13.81
C PHE A 292 -2.65 -34.31 -14.58
N GLY A 293 -1.74 -33.60 -13.89
CA GLY A 293 -0.76 -32.75 -14.53
C GLY A 293 -1.36 -31.49 -15.19
N ALA A 294 -2.61 -31.16 -14.88
CA ALA A 294 -3.31 -30.04 -15.48
C ALA A 294 -2.61 -28.70 -15.17
N HIS A 295 -2.62 -27.78 -16.16
CA HIS A 295 -1.93 -26.50 -16.01
C HIS A 295 -2.68 -25.59 -15.02
N GLU A 296 -2.01 -25.19 -13.93
CA GLU A 296 -2.63 -24.42 -12.84
C GLU A 296 -3.22 -23.09 -13.26
N VAL A 297 -2.58 -22.40 -14.21
CA VAL A 297 -3.06 -21.10 -14.72
C VAL A 297 -4.41 -21.24 -15.40
N ILE A 298 -4.55 -22.24 -16.31
CA ILE A 298 -5.79 -22.50 -17.02
C ILE A 298 -6.88 -22.90 -16.03
N ASN A 299 -6.56 -23.83 -15.12
CA ASN A 299 -7.53 -24.31 -14.14
C ASN A 299 -7.99 -23.17 -13.22
N THR A 300 -7.08 -22.34 -12.69
CA THR A 300 -7.47 -21.24 -11.81
C THR A 300 -8.35 -20.21 -12.52
N ILE A 301 -8.08 -19.91 -13.79
CA ILE A 301 -8.93 -19.01 -14.58
C ILE A 301 -10.33 -19.63 -14.77
N MET A 302 -10.41 -20.91 -15.15
CA MET A 302 -11.70 -21.59 -15.33
C MET A 302 -12.49 -21.65 -14.02
N PHE A 303 -11.82 -21.94 -12.90
CA PHE A 303 -12.44 -21.95 -11.58
C PHE A 303 -12.93 -20.56 -11.12
N ASN A 304 -12.31 -19.47 -11.59
CA ASN A 304 -12.85 -18.13 -11.37
C ASN A 304 -14.19 -17.94 -12.09
N TYR A 305 -14.31 -18.37 -13.36
CA TYR A 305 -15.58 -18.30 -14.09
C TYR A 305 -16.65 -19.17 -13.46
N ILE A 306 -16.30 -20.37 -13.01
CA ILE A 306 -17.25 -21.27 -12.31
C ILE A 306 -17.71 -20.61 -11.01
N ALA A 307 -16.80 -20.07 -10.20
CA ALA A 307 -17.15 -19.39 -8.95
C ALA A 307 -18.06 -18.18 -9.19
N ALA A 308 -17.74 -17.35 -10.19
CA ALA A 308 -18.56 -16.20 -10.56
C ALA A 308 -19.96 -16.62 -11.05
N SER A 309 -20.05 -17.68 -11.84
CA SER A 309 -21.32 -18.22 -12.33
C SER A 309 -22.16 -18.80 -11.20
N VAL A 310 -21.55 -19.58 -10.29
CA VAL A 310 -22.22 -20.11 -9.08
C VAL A 310 -22.72 -18.98 -8.20
N PHE A 311 -21.89 -17.97 -7.97
CA PHE A 311 -22.28 -16.77 -7.21
C PHE A 311 -23.48 -16.06 -7.82
N LEU A 312 -23.42 -15.77 -9.12
CA LEU A 312 -24.50 -15.12 -9.84
C LEU A 312 -25.78 -15.95 -9.81
N PHE A 313 -25.67 -17.27 -10.01
CA PHE A 313 -26.79 -18.20 -9.90
C PHE A 313 -27.45 -18.13 -8.53
N LEU A 314 -26.68 -18.21 -7.44
CA LEU A 314 -27.20 -18.20 -6.07
C LEU A 314 -27.88 -16.88 -5.69
N ILE A 315 -27.37 -15.73 -6.18
CA ILE A 315 -27.87 -14.43 -5.75
C ILE A 315 -28.94 -13.83 -6.69
N SER A 316 -29.18 -14.43 -7.87
CA SER A 316 -30.13 -13.89 -8.86
C SER A 316 -31.58 -14.29 -8.61
N ALA A 317 -31.85 -15.47 -8.08
CA ALA A 317 -33.20 -15.96 -7.85
C ALA A 317 -33.33 -16.71 -6.50
N ASN A 318 -34.54 -16.71 -5.95
CA ASN A 318 -34.85 -17.44 -4.71
C ASN A 318 -35.44 -18.82 -4.97
N GLU A 319 -35.99 -19.04 -6.17
CA GLU A 319 -36.71 -20.23 -6.56
C GLU A 319 -36.10 -20.81 -7.83
N TYR A 320 -35.83 -22.09 -7.82
CA TYR A 320 -35.35 -22.86 -8.96
C TYR A 320 -36.24 -24.06 -9.17
N LYS A 321 -36.70 -24.27 -10.38
CA LYS A 321 -37.45 -25.47 -10.75
C LYS A 321 -36.50 -26.55 -11.24
N PHE A 322 -36.46 -27.66 -10.52
CA PHE A 322 -35.60 -28.81 -10.84
C PHE A 322 -36.44 -30.07 -10.87
N PHE A 323 -36.53 -30.71 -12.00
CA PHE A 323 -37.36 -31.94 -12.23
C PHE A 323 -38.79 -31.83 -11.70
N GLY A 324 -39.44 -30.66 -11.88
CA GLY A 324 -40.80 -30.39 -11.40
C GLY A 324 -40.92 -29.98 -9.93
N TYR A 325 -39.84 -30.02 -9.16
CA TYR A 325 -39.79 -29.52 -7.79
C TYR A 325 -39.30 -28.10 -7.74
N THR A 326 -39.90 -27.26 -6.90
CA THR A 326 -39.42 -25.92 -6.62
C THR A 326 -38.42 -25.99 -5.47
N LEU A 327 -37.15 -25.68 -5.76
CA LEU A 327 -36.09 -25.56 -4.77
C LEU A 327 -36.00 -24.11 -4.33
N TYR A 328 -36.21 -23.85 -3.05
CA TYR A 328 -36.04 -22.53 -2.44
C TYR A 328 -34.61 -22.39 -1.95
N LEU A 329 -33.86 -21.46 -2.53
CA LEU A 329 -32.49 -21.15 -2.10
C LEU A 329 -32.51 -19.87 -1.23
N PRO A 330 -32.08 -19.97 0.03
CA PRO A 330 -32.15 -18.86 0.96
C PRO A 330 -30.97 -17.88 0.83
N PHE A 331 -30.54 -17.58 -0.39
CA PHE A 331 -29.37 -16.72 -0.63
C PHE A 331 -29.77 -15.29 -0.92
N LYS A 332 -30.78 -15.08 -1.73
CA LYS A 332 -31.22 -13.77 -2.18
C LYS A 332 -32.27 -13.18 -1.25
N TYR A 333 -32.07 -11.91 -0.84
CA TYR A 333 -33.11 -11.13 -0.20
C TYR A 333 -34.22 -10.78 -1.21
N PRO A 334 -35.51 -10.86 -0.87
CA PRO A 334 -36.59 -10.47 -1.76
C PRO A 334 -36.46 -9.02 -2.21
N GLY A 335 -36.56 -8.77 -3.51
CA GLY A 335 -36.44 -7.45 -4.12
C GLY A 335 -35.73 -7.45 -5.47
N TYR A 336 -35.62 -6.27 -6.10
CA TYR A 336 -34.99 -6.11 -7.42
C TYR A 336 -33.47 -6.25 -7.36
N GLU A 337 -32.83 -5.81 -6.27
CA GLU A 337 -31.38 -5.87 -6.12
C GLU A 337 -30.92 -7.30 -5.82
N ALA A 338 -29.90 -7.77 -6.54
CA ALA A 338 -29.26 -9.05 -6.30
C ALA A 338 -28.31 -8.95 -5.08
N ARG A 339 -28.88 -9.16 -3.89
CA ARG A 339 -28.18 -9.10 -2.60
C ARG A 339 -28.64 -10.19 -1.65
N SER A 340 -27.79 -10.57 -0.72
CA SER A 340 -28.14 -11.52 0.36
C SER A 340 -28.99 -10.88 1.46
N TYR A 341 -29.46 -11.73 2.35
CA TYR A 341 -29.92 -11.26 3.67
C TYR A 341 -28.77 -10.56 4.41
N GLU A 342 -29.14 -9.73 5.37
CA GLU A 342 -28.18 -8.98 6.18
C GLU A 342 -27.46 -9.89 7.18
N ILE A 343 -26.15 -9.74 7.28
CA ILE A 343 -25.32 -10.45 8.26
C ILE A 343 -25.75 -10.05 9.66
N ARG A 344 -25.95 -11.02 10.52
CA ARG A 344 -26.34 -10.80 11.93
C ARG A 344 -25.31 -9.95 12.67
N PRO A 345 -25.71 -9.11 13.63
CA PRO A 345 -24.79 -8.28 14.40
C PRO A 345 -23.67 -9.09 15.08
N GLU A 346 -23.96 -10.34 15.48
CA GLU A 346 -23.03 -11.25 16.14
C GLU A 346 -21.87 -11.69 15.22
N ALA A 347 -22.10 -11.70 13.90
CA ALA A 347 -21.10 -12.08 12.89
C ALA A 347 -20.35 -10.88 12.29
N ARG A 348 -20.66 -9.64 12.70
CA ARG A 348 -20.02 -8.43 12.14
C ARG A 348 -18.69 -8.18 12.79
N LEU A 349 -17.70 -7.84 11.95
CA LEU A 349 -16.40 -7.35 12.44
C LEU A 349 -16.57 -5.93 13.01
N PRO A 350 -15.92 -5.62 14.14
CA PRO A 350 -15.98 -4.27 14.71
C PRO A 350 -15.24 -3.29 13.79
N HIS A 351 -15.71 -2.04 13.79
CA HIS A 351 -14.96 -0.94 13.17
C HIS A 351 -13.84 -0.46 14.09
N TRP A 352 -12.91 0.31 13.52
CA TRP A 352 -11.80 0.86 14.29
C TRP A 352 -12.27 1.76 15.45
N THR A 353 -13.35 2.49 15.25
CA THR A 353 -14.00 3.31 16.29
C THR A 353 -14.44 2.49 17.48
N ASP A 354 -15.03 1.31 17.23
CA ASP A 354 -15.50 0.40 18.27
C ASP A 354 -14.34 -0.29 19.01
N LEU A 355 -13.17 -0.41 18.35
CA LEU A 355 -11.96 -1.00 18.93
C LEU A 355 -11.17 -0.01 19.78
N VAL A 356 -11.08 1.25 19.32
CA VAL A 356 -10.25 2.30 19.93
C VAL A 356 -11.03 3.11 20.94
N ALA A 357 -12.30 3.42 20.65
CA ALA A 357 -13.15 4.24 21.50
C ALA A 357 -14.58 3.68 21.59
N PRO A 358 -14.77 2.48 22.19
CA PRO A 358 -16.09 1.92 22.39
C PRO A 358 -16.96 2.87 23.24
N GLY A 359 -18.16 3.22 22.73
CA GLY A 359 -19.05 4.14 23.42
C GLY A 359 -18.61 5.61 23.45
N GLY A 360 -17.61 5.99 22.63
CA GLY A 360 -17.06 7.36 22.60
C GLY A 360 -15.95 7.62 23.61
N GLU A 361 -15.48 6.60 24.32
CA GLU A 361 -14.34 6.67 25.25
C GLU A 361 -13.13 5.93 24.70
N LEU A 362 -11.95 6.57 24.70
CA LEU A 362 -10.70 5.95 24.31
C LEU A 362 -10.39 4.80 25.28
N SER A 363 -10.47 3.57 24.79
CA SER A 363 -10.26 2.38 25.62
C SER A 363 -8.78 2.03 25.75
N PHE A 364 -8.37 1.62 26.95
CA PHE A 364 -7.04 1.04 27.19
C PHE A 364 -6.93 -0.41 26.71
N ALA A 365 -8.01 -1.04 26.24
CA ALA A 365 -8.04 -2.45 25.85
C ALA A 365 -7.00 -2.77 24.78
N LEU A 366 -7.01 -2.04 23.67
CA LEU A 366 -6.08 -2.30 22.55
C LEU A 366 -4.61 -1.94 22.88
N PRO A 367 -4.28 -0.77 23.44
CA PRO A 367 -2.93 -0.44 23.86
C PRO A 367 -2.36 -1.44 24.86
N LEU A 368 -3.13 -1.85 25.86
CA LEU A 368 -2.69 -2.80 26.89
C LEU A 368 -2.53 -4.22 26.32
N ALA A 369 -3.43 -4.62 25.40
CA ALA A 369 -3.28 -5.89 24.67
C ALA A 369 -1.98 -5.96 23.86
N LEU A 370 -1.65 -4.89 23.13
CA LEU A 370 -0.42 -4.81 22.36
C LEU A 370 0.82 -4.79 23.24
N LEU A 371 0.79 -4.03 24.34
CA LEU A 371 1.89 -3.93 25.29
C LEU A 371 2.15 -5.29 25.95
N LEU A 372 1.15 -5.91 26.56
CA LEU A 372 1.28 -7.18 27.25
C LEU A 372 1.55 -8.33 26.28
N GLY A 373 0.97 -8.31 25.08
CA GLY A 373 1.30 -9.26 24.03
C GLY A 373 2.76 -9.17 23.60
N LEU A 374 3.28 -7.97 23.39
CA LEU A 374 4.69 -7.75 23.08
C LEU A 374 5.60 -8.21 24.24
N LEU A 375 5.25 -7.87 25.48
CA LEU A 375 5.97 -8.34 26.65
C LEU A 375 5.99 -9.87 26.72
N GLY A 376 4.86 -10.54 26.48
CA GLY A 376 4.79 -12.00 26.44
C GLY A 376 5.72 -12.59 25.39
N TYR A 377 5.74 -12.00 24.20
CA TYR A 377 6.63 -12.41 23.12
C TYR A 377 8.12 -12.23 23.45
N LEU A 378 8.49 -11.15 24.12
CA LEU A 378 9.88 -10.81 24.44
C LEU A 378 10.40 -11.57 25.66
N LEU A 379 9.58 -11.75 26.70
CA LEU A 379 9.99 -12.37 27.97
C LEU A 379 10.13 -13.90 27.88
N VAL A 380 9.33 -14.55 27.05
CA VAL A 380 9.41 -16.01 26.88
C VAL A 380 10.60 -16.38 25.99
N ARG A 381 11.67 -16.88 26.58
CA ARG A 381 12.90 -17.31 25.89
C ARG A 381 12.87 -18.78 25.43
N ARG A 382 11.68 -19.32 25.09
CA ARG A 382 11.47 -20.69 24.58
C ARG A 382 11.28 -20.69 23.05
N SER A 383 10.83 -21.82 22.51
CA SER A 383 10.53 -21.95 21.08
C SER A 383 9.54 -20.88 20.60
N LEU A 384 9.54 -20.63 19.29
CA LEU A 384 8.68 -19.61 18.67
C LEU A 384 7.19 -19.83 19.03
N GLY A 385 6.73 -21.09 19.06
CA GLY A 385 5.35 -21.44 19.44
C GLY A 385 4.99 -20.97 20.84
N HIS A 386 5.89 -21.16 21.83
CA HIS A 386 5.67 -20.69 23.20
C HIS A 386 5.65 -19.16 23.28
N ARG A 387 6.48 -18.47 22.51
CA ARG A 387 6.51 -16.99 22.44
C ARG A 387 5.21 -16.45 21.87
N VAL A 388 4.72 -17.03 20.78
CA VAL A 388 3.46 -16.63 20.14
C VAL A 388 2.26 -16.94 21.07
N LEU A 389 2.26 -18.10 21.73
CA LEU A 389 1.22 -18.45 22.70
C LEU A 389 1.22 -17.49 23.88
N ALA A 390 2.39 -17.15 24.44
CA ALA A 390 2.49 -16.18 25.52
C ALA A 390 2.04 -14.77 25.09
N ALA A 391 2.40 -14.36 23.87
CA ALA A 391 1.93 -13.10 23.29
C ALA A 391 0.40 -13.06 23.17
N PHE A 392 -0.19 -14.16 22.68
CA PHE A 392 -1.63 -14.29 22.56
C PHE A 392 -2.33 -14.26 23.93
N LEU A 393 -1.89 -15.09 24.88
CA LEU A 393 -2.51 -15.17 26.21
C LEU A 393 -2.38 -13.86 26.99
N LEU A 394 -1.20 -13.24 27.02
CA LEU A 394 -1.00 -11.96 27.69
C LEU A 394 -1.67 -10.80 26.95
N GLY A 395 -1.73 -10.86 25.61
CA GLY A 395 -2.46 -9.88 24.80
C GLY A 395 -3.97 -9.94 25.07
N THR A 396 -4.56 -11.12 25.12
CA THR A 396 -6.00 -11.29 25.45
C THR A 396 -6.31 -10.88 26.88
N ALA A 397 -5.45 -11.20 27.84
CA ALA A 397 -5.57 -10.73 29.20
C ALA A 397 -5.46 -9.19 29.27
N GLY A 398 -4.52 -8.60 28.57
CA GLY A 398 -4.38 -7.15 28.45
C GLY A 398 -5.60 -6.47 27.84
N TYR A 399 -6.19 -7.07 26.81
CA TYR A 399 -7.43 -6.58 26.21
C TYR A 399 -8.58 -6.60 27.22
N ALA A 400 -8.76 -7.70 27.93
CA ALA A 400 -9.82 -7.84 28.95
C ALA A 400 -9.64 -6.83 30.11
N VAL A 401 -8.43 -6.73 30.66
CA VAL A 401 -8.12 -5.78 31.74
C VAL A 401 -8.26 -4.33 31.28
N GLY A 402 -7.75 -4.00 30.10
CA GLY A 402 -7.85 -2.65 29.54
C GLY A 402 -9.29 -2.23 29.24
N GLY A 403 -10.18 -3.18 28.92
CA GLY A 403 -11.60 -2.94 28.75
C GLY A 403 -12.37 -2.68 30.06
N LEU A 404 -11.81 -3.06 31.21
CA LEU A 404 -12.38 -2.78 32.54
C LEU A 404 -11.93 -1.42 33.09
N LEU A 405 -10.90 -0.80 32.50
CA LEU A 405 -10.41 0.51 32.95
C LEU A 405 -11.31 1.62 32.38
N PRO A 406 -11.57 2.71 33.14
CA PRO A 406 -12.31 3.84 32.66
C PRO A 406 -11.57 4.48 31.48
N GLY A 407 -12.31 4.72 30.37
CA GLY A 407 -11.76 5.36 29.17
C GLY A 407 -11.67 6.88 29.32
N PHE A 408 -10.94 7.51 28.40
CA PHE A 408 -10.97 8.97 28.23
C PHE A 408 -12.04 9.35 27.20
N PRO A 409 -12.94 10.30 27.49
CA PRO A 409 -13.92 10.76 26.51
C PRO A 409 -13.18 11.42 25.33
N VAL A 410 -13.42 10.91 24.14
CA VAL A 410 -12.82 11.42 22.90
C VAL A 410 -13.90 11.57 21.84
N SER A 411 -13.96 12.77 21.26
CA SER A 411 -14.78 13.01 20.09
C SER A 411 -13.90 13.00 18.83
N PHE A 412 -14.08 11.98 18.00
CA PHE A 412 -13.49 12.00 16.66
C PHE A 412 -14.31 12.90 15.75
N GLY A 413 -13.64 13.74 14.94
CA GLY A 413 -14.34 14.55 13.95
C GLY A 413 -15.10 13.66 12.92
N PRO A 414 -16.14 14.22 12.27
CA PRO A 414 -16.99 13.47 11.34
C PRO A 414 -16.19 12.83 10.18
N ASP A 415 -15.11 13.46 9.75
CA ASP A 415 -14.22 12.95 8.70
C ASP A 415 -13.55 11.63 9.09
N LEU A 416 -13.20 11.45 10.36
CA LEU A 416 -12.57 10.22 10.86
C LEU A 416 -13.58 9.11 11.14
N THR A 417 -14.74 9.47 11.69
CA THR A 417 -15.81 8.51 12.00
C THR A 417 -16.48 7.96 10.75
N SER A 418 -16.44 8.69 9.63
CA SER A 418 -16.95 8.23 8.34
C SER A 418 -16.17 7.06 7.75
N VAL A 419 -14.90 6.88 8.14
CA VAL A 419 -14.05 5.80 7.63
C VAL A 419 -14.36 4.50 8.37
N ARG A 420 -14.86 3.52 7.63
CA ARG A 420 -15.27 2.20 8.15
C ARG A 420 -14.15 1.15 8.11
N LEU A 421 -12.93 1.52 8.52
CA LEU A 421 -11.85 0.54 8.68
C LEU A 421 -12.30 -0.51 9.71
N ASN A 422 -12.31 -1.77 9.31
CA ASN A 422 -12.87 -2.86 10.11
C ASN A 422 -11.83 -3.87 10.57
N GLY A 423 -12.23 -4.77 11.46
CA GLY A 423 -11.37 -5.78 12.08
C GLY A 423 -10.67 -6.73 11.10
N ALA A 424 -11.09 -6.79 9.82
CA ALA A 424 -10.38 -7.57 8.79
C ALA A 424 -8.96 -7.06 8.58
N PHE A 425 -8.68 -5.77 8.84
CA PHE A 425 -7.31 -5.25 8.80
C PHE A 425 -6.41 -5.93 9.84
N LEU A 426 -6.89 -6.17 11.04
CA LEU A 426 -6.14 -6.91 12.06
C LEU A 426 -5.90 -8.37 11.62
N ILE A 427 -6.91 -9.01 11.00
CA ILE A 427 -6.75 -10.35 10.43
C ILE A 427 -5.71 -10.33 9.31
N ALA A 428 -5.67 -9.29 8.48
CA ALA A 428 -4.66 -9.13 7.43
C ALA A 428 -3.24 -9.00 8.00
N LEU A 429 -3.06 -8.25 9.11
CA LEU A 429 -1.78 -8.17 9.81
C LEU A 429 -1.37 -9.54 10.40
N LEU A 430 -2.32 -10.29 10.95
CA LEU A 430 -2.08 -11.67 11.40
C LEU A 430 -1.73 -12.60 10.22
N ALA A 431 -2.35 -12.42 9.06
CA ALA A 431 -2.02 -13.18 7.85
C ALA A 431 -0.59 -12.87 7.35
N LEU A 432 -0.13 -11.60 7.43
CA LEU A 432 1.27 -11.23 7.14
C LEU A 432 2.23 -11.94 8.10
N LEU A 433 1.91 -11.95 9.37
CA LEU A 433 2.69 -12.64 10.39
C LEU A 433 2.70 -14.16 10.16
N PHE A 434 1.53 -14.76 9.92
CA PHE A 434 1.41 -16.18 9.58
C PHE A 434 2.26 -16.54 8.36
N PHE A 435 2.17 -15.76 7.28
CA PHE A 435 2.97 -15.96 6.09
C PHE A 435 4.47 -15.92 6.41
N HIS A 436 4.92 -14.91 7.18
CA HIS A 436 6.32 -14.81 7.60
C HIS A 436 6.77 -16.03 8.38
N LEU A 437 6.01 -16.42 9.38
CA LEU A 437 6.34 -17.56 10.24
C LEU A 437 6.32 -18.86 9.46
N TYR A 438 5.23 -19.13 8.73
CA TYR A 438 5.07 -20.37 7.99
C TYR A 438 6.14 -20.53 6.90
N VAL A 439 6.26 -19.53 6.01
CA VAL A 439 7.15 -19.64 4.84
C VAL A 439 8.63 -19.63 5.23
N PHE A 440 9.03 -18.82 6.24
CA PHE A 440 10.46 -18.61 6.53
C PHE A 440 10.97 -19.28 7.81
N ARG A 441 10.08 -19.77 8.69
CA ARG A 441 10.46 -20.30 10.01
C ARG A 441 10.03 -21.74 10.26
N THR A 442 9.33 -22.42 9.30
CA THR A 442 8.89 -23.80 9.46
C THR A 442 9.52 -24.74 8.42
N VAL A 443 9.55 -26.04 8.74
CA VAL A 443 9.98 -27.08 7.81
C VAL A 443 9.05 -27.13 6.58
N GLY A 444 7.73 -27.02 6.78
CA GLY A 444 6.77 -26.99 5.68
C GLY A 444 6.99 -25.83 4.71
N GLY A 445 7.39 -24.66 5.23
CA GLY A 445 7.77 -23.50 4.41
C GLY A 445 9.12 -23.67 3.70
N TYR A 446 10.07 -24.37 4.33
CA TYR A 446 11.33 -24.73 3.66
C TYR A 446 11.06 -25.66 2.46
N GLU A 447 10.29 -26.73 2.66
CA GLU A 447 9.92 -27.68 1.59
C GLU A 447 9.15 -26.97 0.45
N LEU A 448 8.25 -26.03 0.79
CA LEU A 448 7.53 -25.21 -0.18
C LEU A 448 8.51 -24.40 -1.05
N ARG A 449 9.47 -23.71 -0.43
CA ARG A 449 10.48 -22.91 -1.17
C ARG A 449 11.44 -23.78 -1.98
N ALA A 450 11.84 -24.93 -1.43
CA ALA A 450 12.68 -25.89 -2.13
C ALA A 450 11.98 -26.42 -3.40
N MET A 451 10.69 -26.75 -3.30
CA MET A 451 9.88 -27.15 -4.43
C MET A 451 9.73 -26.03 -5.48
N GLY A 452 9.57 -24.77 -5.04
CA GLY A 452 9.47 -23.64 -5.96
C GLY A 452 10.76 -23.32 -6.71
N LEU A 453 11.92 -23.53 -6.07
CA LEU A 453 13.23 -23.28 -6.68
C LEU A 453 13.73 -24.41 -7.56
N ALA A 454 13.61 -25.64 -7.09
CA ALA A 454 14.15 -26.84 -7.77
C ALA A 454 13.27 -28.08 -7.47
N PRO A 455 12.13 -28.27 -8.18
CA PRO A 455 11.19 -29.34 -7.89
C PRO A 455 11.81 -30.76 -7.90
N LYS A 456 12.72 -31.00 -8.86
CA LYS A 456 13.43 -32.30 -8.97
C LYS A 456 14.33 -32.54 -7.76
N ALA A 457 15.15 -31.54 -7.38
CA ALA A 457 16.02 -31.67 -6.22
C ALA A 457 15.23 -31.81 -4.90
N ALA A 458 14.12 -31.10 -4.76
CA ALA A 458 13.22 -31.24 -3.62
C ALA A 458 12.66 -32.67 -3.51
N ALA A 459 12.28 -33.27 -4.65
CA ALA A 459 11.80 -34.67 -4.69
C ALA A 459 12.89 -35.65 -4.27
N TYR A 460 14.16 -35.49 -4.71
CA TYR A 460 15.28 -36.29 -4.25
C TYR A 460 15.51 -36.13 -2.72
N GLY A 461 15.26 -34.95 -2.17
CA GLY A 461 15.28 -34.68 -0.73
C GLY A 461 14.07 -35.22 0.05
N GLY A 462 13.19 -36.03 -0.58
CA GLY A 462 12.04 -36.65 0.07
C GLY A 462 10.76 -35.79 0.12
N VAL A 463 10.74 -34.63 -0.53
CA VAL A 463 9.52 -33.79 -0.57
C VAL A 463 8.50 -34.36 -1.54
N MET A 464 7.30 -34.70 -1.03
CA MET A 464 6.20 -35.19 -1.84
C MET A 464 5.53 -34.07 -2.64
N ALA A 465 5.99 -33.83 -3.86
CA ALA A 465 5.58 -32.70 -4.71
C ALA A 465 4.05 -32.60 -4.86
N GLY A 466 3.33 -33.70 -5.13
CA GLY A 466 1.88 -33.68 -5.31
C GLY A 466 1.12 -33.18 -4.08
N ARG A 467 1.48 -33.67 -2.88
CA ARG A 467 0.86 -33.20 -1.63
C ARG A 467 1.15 -31.72 -1.36
N LYS A 468 2.38 -31.26 -1.68
CA LYS A 468 2.76 -29.87 -1.50
C LYS A 468 2.05 -28.93 -2.46
N VAL A 469 1.84 -29.32 -3.71
CA VAL A 469 1.02 -28.56 -4.67
C VAL A 469 -0.39 -28.31 -4.12
N VAL A 470 -1.05 -29.36 -3.62
CA VAL A 470 -2.39 -29.23 -3.04
C VAL A 470 -2.38 -28.33 -1.81
N LEU A 471 -1.41 -28.50 -0.91
CA LEU A 471 -1.29 -27.69 0.31
C LEU A 471 -1.03 -26.21 -0.01
N ILE A 472 -0.15 -25.92 -0.99
CA ILE A 472 0.14 -24.54 -1.40
C ILE A 472 -1.12 -23.86 -1.94
N MET A 473 -1.84 -24.55 -2.84
CA MET A 473 -3.08 -24.01 -3.42
C MET A 473 -4.19 -23.88 -2.38
N PHE A 474 -4.26 -24.81 -1.40
CA PHE A 474 -5.15 -24.71 -0.26
C PHE A 474 -4.85 -23.46 0.59
N LEU A 475 -3.59 -23.28 1.03
CA LEU A 475 -3.20 -22.14 1.86
C LEU A 475 -3.33 -20.81 1.11
N ALA A 476 -3.01 -20.78 -0.18
CA ALA A 476 -3.26 -19.62 -1.03
C ALA A 476 -4.75 -19.30 -1.10
N GLY A 477 -5.59 -20.32 -1.24
CA GLY A 477 -7.05 -20.18 -1.21
C GLY A 477 -7.59 -19.73 0.14
N VAL A 478 -7.02 -20.20 1.26
CA VAL A 478 -7.33 -19.71 2.62
C VAL A 478 -7.10 -18.20 2.71
N LEU A 479 -5.93 -17.73 2.27
CA LEU A 479 -5.59 -16.31 2.30
C LEU A 479 -6.53 -15.50 1.40
N ALA A 480 -6.79 -15.93 0.17
CA ALA A 480 -7.72 -15.24 -0.73
C ALA A 480 -9.17 -15.24 -0.20
N GLY A 481 -9.62 -16.37 0.38
CA GLY A 481 -10.95 -16.48 1.00
C GLY A 481 -11.12 -15.54 2.20
N LEU A 482 -10.07 -15.30 2.98
CA LEU A 482 -10.09 -14.33 4.09
C LEU A 482 -10.34 -12.89 3.62
N ALA A 483 -10.01 -12.53 2.37
CA ALA A 483 -10.35 -11.21 1.84
C ALA A 483 -11.86 -10.95 1.85
N ALA A 484 -12.68 -11.99 1.75
CA ALA A 484 -14.13 -11.89 1.83
C ALA A 484 -14.63 -11.34 3.18
N THR A 485 -13.89 -11.56 4.27
CA THR A 485 -14.26 -11.06 5.61
C THR A 485 -14.34 -9.54 5.64
N HIS A 486 -13.47 -8.86 4.87
CA HIS A 486 -13.48 -7.41 4.73
C HIS A 486 -14.81 -6.91 4.13
N TYR A 487 -15.29 -7.54 3.07
CA TYR A 487 -16.48 -7.11 2.35
C TYR A 487 -17.77 -7.56 3.05
N VAL A 488 -17.86 -8.83 3.41
CA VAL A 488 -19.09 -9.47 3.89
C VAL A 488 -19.32 -9.21 5.38
N LEU A 489 -18.29 -9.44 6.21
CA LEU A 489 -18.40 -9.31 7.66
C LEU A 489 -18.01 -7.90 8.15
N GLY A 490 -17.17 -7.20 7.39
CA GLY A 490 -16.65 -5.89 7.77
C GLY A 490 -17.53 -4.71 7.42
N GLY A 491 -18.48 -4.86 6.47
CA GLY A 491 -19.40 -3.79 6.07
C GLY A 491 -18.73 -2.48 5.62
N GLY A 492 -17.44 -2.52 5.23
CA GLY A 492 -16.66 -1.33 4.93
C GLY A 492 -17.11 -0.59 3.67
N ILE A 493 -17.58 -1.35 2.69
CA ILE A 493 -18.04 -0.83 1.39
C ILE A 493 -19.53 -1.14 1.20
N ASP A 494 -19.97 -2.32 1.60
CA ASP A 494 -21.32 -2.84 1.41
C ASP A 494 -21.97 -3.20 2.74
N GLU A 495 -23.04 -2.61 3.06
CA GLU A 495 -23.93 -2.69 4.23
C GLU A 495 -24.13 -4.09 4.88
N TYR A 496 -23.04 -4.80 5.25
CA TYR A 496 -23.10 -6.16 5.82
C TYR A 496 -23.96 -7.14 5.01
N ARG A 497 -23.85 -7.10 3.69
CA ARG A 497 -24.57 -7.97 2.76
C ARG A 497 -23.62 -8.44 1.66
N LEU A 498 -23.86 -9.64 1.17
CA LEU A 498 -23.21 -10.11 -0.06
C LEU A 498 -24.01 -9.57 -1.25
N LYS A 499 -23.41 -8.73 -2.07
CA LYS A 499 -24.04 -8.08 -3.24
C LYS A 499 -23.40 -8.57 -4.53
N GLN A 500 -24.16 -8.49 -5.64
CA GLN A 500 -23.65 -8.79 -6.98
C GLN A 500 -22.41 -7.95 -7.33
N ALA A 501 -22.34 -6.72 -6.83
CA ALA A 501 -21.23 -5.80 -7.03
C ALA A 501 -19.99 -6.12 -6.17
N LEU A 502 -19.88 -7.35 -5.62
CA LEU A 502 -18.68 -7.78 -4.89
C LEU A 502 -17.42 -7.53 -5.73
N PRO A 503 -16.43 -6.74 -5.26
CA PRO A 503 -15.24 -6.39 -6.03
C PRO A 503 -14.21 -7.53 -6.03
N TYR A 504 -14.59 -8.69 -6.58
CA TYR A 504 -13.71 -9.87 -6.64
C TYR A 504 -12.49 -9.67 -7.56
N SER A 505 -12.52 -8.65 -8.45
CA SER A 505 -11.37 -8.26 -9.28
C SER A 505 -10.12 -7.93 -8.47
N VAL A 506 -10.26 -7.55 -7.21
CA VAL A 506 -9.15 -7.33 -6.26
C VAL A 506 -8.25 -8.57 -6.13
N GLY A 507 -8.76 -9.75 -6.47
CA GLY A 507 -7.97 -10.98 -6.58
C GLY A 507 -6.90 -10.91 -7.68
N PHE A 508 -7.16 -10.22 -8.78
CA PHE A 508 -6.15 -9.97 -9.83
C PHE A 508 -5.16 -8.89 -9.42
N ASP A 509 -5.63 -7.84 -8.73
CA ASP A 509 -4.75 -6.78 -8.22
C ASP A 509 -3.72 -7.34 -7.22
N GLY A 510 -4.08 -8.42 -6.52
CA GLY A 510 -3.17 -9.19 -5.68
C GLY A 510 -1.92 -9.70 -6.40
N ILE A 511 -2.00 -9.97 -7.72
CA ILE A 511 -0.83 -10.37 -8.53
C ILE A 511 0.16 -9.21 -8.60
N ALA A 512 -0.33 -8.02 -8.89
CA ALA A 512 0.46 -6.81 -8.93
C ALA A 512 1.13 -6.51 -7.58
N VAL A 513 0.35 -6.62 -6.51
CA VAL A 513 0.83 -6.43 -5.12
C VAL A 513 1.89 -7.46 -4.73
N ALA A 514 1.71 -8.73 -5.09
CA ALA A 514 2.68 -9.78 -4.81
C ALA A 514 4.02 -9.55 -5.53
N LEU A 515 3.96 -9.21 -6.83
CA LEU A 515 5.14 -8.91 -7.65
C LEU A 515 5.86 -7.68 -7.13
N MET A 516 5.13 -6.61 -6.85
CA MET A 516 5.67 -5.37 -6.29
C MET A 516 6.32 -5.61 -4.92
N GLY A 517 5.68 -6.42 -4.06
CA GLY A 517 6.20 -6.82 -2.76
C GLY A 517 7.29 -7.89 -2.82
N GLN A 518 7.71 -8.32 -4.04
CA GLN A 518 8.72 -9.35 -4.27
C GLN A 518 8.43 -10.65 -3.50
N ASN A 519 7.16 -10.99 -3.38
CA ASN A 519 6.67 -12.16 -2.67
C ASN A 519 7.19 -12.28 -1.22
N THR A 520 7.43 -11.14 -0.56
CA THR A 520 7.80 -11.06 0.85
C THR A 520 6.65 -10.51 1.67
N PRO A 521 6.45 -10.94 2.94
CA PRO A 521 5.30 -10.49 3.71
C PRO A 521 5.29 -8.97 3.92
N LEU A 522 6.41 -8.38 4.34
CA LEU A 522 6.50 -6.93 4.53
C LEU A 522 6.33 -6.18 3.20
N GLY A 523 6.96 -6.70 2.13
CA GLY A 523 6.82 -6.10 0.79
C GLY A 523 5.38 -6.12 0.29
N VAL A 524 4.66 -7.23 0.44
CA VAL A 524 3.24 -7.35 0.08
C VAL A 524 2.39 -6.37 0.90
N GLY A 525 2.63 -6.26 2.22
CA GLY A 525 1.92 -5.30 3.07
C GLY A 525 2.11 -3.85 2.62
N LEU A 526 3.37 -3.45 2.36
CA LEU A 526 3.71 -2.11 1.89
C LEU A 526 3.18 -1.84 0.47
N ALA A 527 3.25 -2.82 -0.43
CA ALA A 527 2.71 -2.72 -1.78
C ALA A 527 1.18 -2.56 -1.75
N ALA A 528 0.49 -3.36 -0.97
CA ALA A 528 -0.96 -3.26 -0.78
C ALA A 528 -1.35 -1.87 -0.23
N TRP A 529 -0.60 -1.36 0.74
CA TRP A 529 -0.84 -0.03 1.27
C TRP A 529 -0.60 1.07 0.24
N LEU A 530 0.47 0.98 -0.56
CA LEU A 530 0.69 1.92 -1.67
C LEU A 530 -0.48 1.91 -2.67
N PHE A 531 -1.00 0.74 -3.02
CA PHE A 531 -2.20 0.64 -3.86
C PHE A 531 -3.41 1.28 -3.18
N GLY A 532 -3.59 1.07 -1.87
CA GLY A 532 -4.62 1.74 -1.09
C GLY A 532 -4.50 3.26 -1.11
N ILE A 533 -3.27 3.80 -1.00
CA ILE A 533 -2.99 5.23 -1.13
C ILE A 533 -3.39 5.74 -2.53
N LEU A 534 -2.94 5.05 -3.58
CA LEU A 534 -3.24 5.43 -4.96
C LEU A 534 -4.75 5.39 -5.27
N LEU A 535 -5.46 4.39 -4.76
CA LEU A 535 -6.93 4.29 -4.91
C LEU A 535 -7.64 5.42 -4.18
N THR A 536 -7.26 5.71 -2.94
CA THR A 536 -7.86 6.78 -2.13
C THR A 536 -7.54 8.15 -2.72
N GLY A 537 -6.28 8.41 -3.06
CA GLY A 537 -5.85 9.66 -3.67
C GLY A 537 -6.43 9.84 -5.07
N GLY A 538 -6.56 8.75 -5.84
CA GLY A 538 -7.20 8.74 -7.14
C GLY A 538 -8.67 9.17 -7.11
N LEU A 539 -9.39 8.80 -6.04
CA LEU A 539 -10.73 9.32 -5.81
C LEU A 539 -10.71 10.85 -5.60
N GLN A 540 -9.75 11.37 -4.85
CA GLN A 540 -9.59 12.82 -4.66
C GLN A 540 -9.24 13.54 -5.98
N VAL A 541 -8.36 12.95 -6.78
CA VAL A 541 -8.02 13.46 -8.12
C VAL A 541 -9.26 13.51 -9.02
N ASN A 542 -10.09 12.46 -9.00
CA ASN A 542 -11.34 12.43 -9.76
C ASN A 542 -12.32 13.51 -9.30
N LEU A 543 -12.55 13.64 -7.98
CA LEU A 543 -13.52 14.59 -7.40
C LEU A 543 -13.09 16.05 -7.60
N GLN A 544 -11.79 16.36 -7.51
CA GLN A 544 -11.31 17.75 -7.55
C GLN A 544 -10.88 18.21 -8.93
N LEU A 545 -10.33 17.32 -9.76
CA LEU A 545 -9.82 17.65 -11.08
C LEU A 545 -10.69 17.10 -12.21
N GLY A 546 -11.70 16.27 -11.92
CA GLY A 546 -12.49 15.58 -12.94
C GLY A 546 -11.65 14.65 -13.82
N ILE A 547 -10.49 14.20 -13.33
CA ILE A 547 -9.66 13.20 -14.02
C ILE A 547 -10.27 11.82 -13.75
N SER A 548 -10.43 11.02 -14.80
CA SER A 548 -11.12 9.74 -14.69
C SER A 548 -10.35 8.74 -13.81
N ARG A 549 -11.08 7.81 -13.17
CA ARG A 549 -10.48 6.75 -12.35
C ARG A 549 -9.60 5.81 -13.16
N GLU A 550 -9.86 5.67 -14.42
CA GLU A 550 -9.10 4.85 -15.36
C GLU A 550 -7.66 5.36 -15.49
N LEU A 551 -7.44 6.67 -15.39
CA LEU A 551 -6.07 7.22 -15.38
C LEU A 551 -5.28 6.74 -14.16
N VAL A 552 -5.92 6.64 -12.98
CA VAL A 552 -5.28 6.08 -11.78
C VAL A 552 -4.93 4.61 -12.00
N ALA A 553 -5.83 3.84 -12.63
CA ALA A 553 -5.55 2.44 -13.01
C ALA A 553 -4.37 2.34 -13.98
N VAL A 554 -4.25 3.28 -14.94
CA VAL A 554 -3.06 3.36 -15.82
C VAL A 554 -1.78 3.62 -15.02
N LEU A 555 -1.80 4.54 -14.04
CA LEU A 555 -0.65 4.78 -13.18
C LEU A 555 -0.25 3.53 -12.38
N GLN A 556 -1.22 2.80 -11.84
CA GLN A 556 -0.97 1.53 -11.15
C GLN A 556 -0.37 0.49 -12.09
N ALA A 557 -0.92 0.34 -13.29
CA ALA A 557 -0.40 -0.57 -14.32
C ALA A 557 1.04 -0.22 -14.72
N LEU A 558 1.37 1.06 -14.86
CA LEU A 558 2.74 1.52 -15.14
C LEU A 558 3.70 1.17 -14.01
N VAL A 559 3.29 1.34 -12.75
CA VAL A 559 4.10 0.92 -11.59
C VAL A 559 4.42 -0.57 -11.68
N VAL A 560 3.40 -1.41 -11.93
CA VAL A 560 3.57 -2.86 -12.07
C VAL A 560 4.47 -3.21 -13.25
N LEU A 561 4.25 -2.57 -14.41
CA LEU A 561 5.05 -2.77 -15.62
C LEU A 561 6.53 -2.48 -15.36
N PHE A 562 6.85 -1.34 -14.75
CA PHE A 562 8.22 -0.97 -14.45
C PHE A 562 8.86 -1.88 -13.40
N ILE A 563 8.08 -2.38 -12.42
CA ILE A 563 8.58 -3.36 -11.46
C ILE A 563 8.87 -4.69 -12.16
N ALA A 564 7.96 -5.17 -13.01
CA ALA A 564 8.17 -6.39 -13.80
C ALA A 564 9.38 -6.28 -14.72
N ALA A 565 9.60 -5.10 -15.31
CA ALA A 565 10.80 -4.79 -16.10
C ALA A 565 12.07 -4.56 -15.25
N GLY A 566 11.97 -4.73 -13.91
CA GLY A 566 13.08 -4.46 -13.00
C GLY A 566 13.47 -2.99 -12.92
N GLY A 567 12.55 -2.06 -13.25
CA GLY A 567 12.80 -0.63 -13.31
C GLY A 567 13.83 -0.20 -14.34
N PHE A 568 14.11 -1.03 -15.35
CA PHE A 568 15.25 -0.87 -16.28
C PHE A 568 16.62 -0.77 -15.59
N LEU A 569 16.70 -1.24 -14.36
CA LEU A 569 17.94 -1.26 -13.60
C LEU A 569 18.89 -2.34 -14.13
N PRO A 570 20.20 -2.17 -13.96
CA PRO A 570 21.20 -3.16 -14.34
C PRO A 570 20.91 -4.55 -13.76
N ARG A 571 21.28 -5.61 -14.47
CA ARG A 571 20.95 -7.00 -14.12
C ARG A 571 21.37 -7.43 -12.72
N TYR A 572 22.39 -6.81 -12.11
CA TYR A 572 22.76 -7.12 -10.72
C TYR A 572 21.72 -6.67 -9.67
N PHE A 573 20.75 -5.82 -10.02
CA PHE A 573 19.60 -5.52 -9.18
C PHE A 573 18.44 -6.51 -9.36
N THR A 574 18.33 -7.11 -10.53
CA THR A 574 17.20 -7.96 -10.92
C THR A 574 17.52 -9.45 -10.86
N ASP A 575 18.77 -9.83 -11.17
CA ASP A 575 19.23 -11.22 -11.18
C ASP A 575 19.84 -11.60 -9.81
N PRO A 576 19.28 -12.60 -9.08
CA PRO A 576 19.82 -13.06 -7.80
C PRO A 576 21.26 -13.55 -7.85
N LEU A 577 21.68 -14.21 -8.94
CA LEU A 577 23.03 -14.75 -9.09
C LEU A 577 24.07 -13.63 -9.24
N ARG A 578 23.78 -12.65 -10.08
CA ARG A 578 24.66 -11.48 -10.24
C ARG A 578 24.69 -10.58 -9.01
N ALA A 579 23.58 -10.50 -8.26
CA ALA A 579 23.55 -9.83 -6.97
C ALA A 579 24.51 -10.49 -5.98
N ALA A 580 24.50 -11.83 -5.91
CA ALA A 580 25.39 -12.60 -5.04
C ALA A 580 26.87 -12.40 -5.42
N GLU A 581 27.20 -12.32 -6.71
CA GLU A 581 28.57 -12.01 -7.18
C GLU A 581 29.05 -10.63 -6.69
N VAL A 582 28.19 -9.63 -6.71
CA VAL A 582 28.52 -8.28 -6.20
C VAL A 582 28.76 -8.29 -4.70
N GLU A 583 27.92 -9.03 -3.95
CA GLU A 583 28.07 -9.19 -2.49
C GLU A 583 29.37 -9.93 -2.15
N LEU A 584 29.68 -11.01 -2.86
CA LEU A 584 30.90 -11.81 -2.65
C LEU A 584 32.17 -10.99 -2.92
N LYS A 585 32.23 -10.25 -4.02
CA LYS A 585 33.35 -9.35 -4.36
C LYS A 585 33.59 -8.29 -3.27
N GLU A 586 32.51 -7.78 -2.69
CA GLU A 586 32.61 -6.81 -1.59
C GLU A 586 33.17 -7.43 -0.30
N GLU A 587 32.73 -8.65 0.03
CA GLU A 587 33.23 -9.39 1.19
C GLU A 587 34.71 -9.73 1.05
N THR A 588 35.14 -10.17 -0.15
CA THR A 588 36.55 -10.44 -0.43
C THR A 588 37.39 -9.17 -0.25
N ARG A 589 36.93 -8.05 -0.83
CA ARG A 589 37.63 -6.76 -0.71
C ARG A 589 37.74 -6.25 0.73
N LYS A 590 36.75 -6.54 1.57
CA LYS A 590 36.81 -6.21 3.01
C LYS A 590 37.83 -7.05 3.75
N ARG A 591 37.90 -8.35 3.46
CA ARG A 591 38.91 -9.26 4.06
C ARG A 591 40.33 -8.86 3.68
N GLU A 592 40.57 -8.57 2.38
CA GLU A 592 41.87 -8.07 1.91
C GLU A 592 42.23 -6.73 2.59
N GLY A 593 41.28 -5.82 2.79
CA GLY A 593 41.51 -4.56 3.50
C GLY A 593 41.81 -4.72 5.00
N GLU A 594 41.24 -5.73 5.66
CA GLU A 594 41.53 -6.07 7.07
C GLU A 594 42.87 -6.78 7.22
N GLU A 595 43.30 -7.59 6.24
CA GLU A 595 44.62 -8.23 6.23
C GLU A 595 45.74 -7.23 6.00
N VAL A 596 45.53 -6.18 5.22
CA VAL A 596 46.53 -5.11 4.98
C VAL A 596 46.67 -4.18 6.20
N GLN A 597 45.68 -4.12 7.08
CA GLN A 597 45.71 -3.32 8.32
C GLN A 597 46.25 -4.08 9.55
N ARG A 598 46.44 -5.38 9.43
CA ARG A 598 47.15 -6.22 10.42
C ARG A 598 48.63 -6.38 10.03
#